data_319f7288b8ea1ab28666a189e11b3309
#
_entry.id   319f7288b8ea1ab28666a189e11b3309
#
_cell.length_a   1.000
_cell.length_b   1.000
_cell.length_c   1.000
_cell.angle_alpha   90.00
_cell.angle_beta   90.00
_cell.angle_gamma   90.00
#
_symmetry.space_group_name_H-M   'P 1'
#
loop_
_entity.id
_entity.type
_entity.pdbx_description
1 polymer ?
#
loop_
_entity_poly.entity_id
_entity_poly.type
_entity_poly.pdbx_seq_one_letter_code
_entity_poly.pdbx_strand_id
1 'polypeptide(L)'
;MLLLGFGPAELLAITLIMVVATVIQMAVGVGLSLVMIPLLAIISPSLVPGPAIAAAFVVMAAMVRGNSHHIDRGEIGWGAAGLLVGTAIGVLALTAIDPTHLPRLFGALILLAVGLSISGLNLSLNARNITVTSVISGFMGGMSGIHGPLIGVVYAGQNPAKVRATLGLYWIVAYAMLIAMHVAAGRFGFADIGRAALLVPGIVIGTWLAPYAMAAMDRERMRIAMLAIAVAGALVLLIKG
;
A
#
# COMPACT_ATOMS: atom_id res chain seq x y z
N MET A 1 -27.61 2.04 -13.66
CA MET A 1 -27.25 0.62 -13.43
C MET A 1 -26.11 0.62 -12.42
N LEU A 2 -26.27 -0.09 -11.28
CA LEU A 2 -25.24 -0.21 -10.26
C LEU A 2 -24.34 -1.41 -10.57
N LEU A 3 -23.03 -1.23 -10.58
CA LEU A 3 -22.06 -2.32 -10.73
C LEU A 3 -21.49 -2.68 -9.36
N LEU A 4 -21.81 -3.86 -8.87
CA LEU A 4 -21.45 -4.32 -7.51
C LEU A 4 -21.86 -3.33 -6.39
N GLY A 5 -22.97 -2.60 -6.60
CA GLY A 5 -23.49 -1.62 -5.65
C GLY A 5 -22.97 -0.19 -5.82
N PHE A 6 -22.08 0.07 -6.80
CA PHE A 6 -21.50 1.39 -7.05
C PHE A 6 -22.13 2.08 -8.26
N GLY A 7 -22.44 3.37 -8.11
CA GLY A 7 -22.90 4.23 -9.19
C GLY A 7 -21.79 4.74 -10.10
N PRO A 8 -22.14 5.34 -11.26
CA PRO A 8 -21.12 5.83 -12.22
C PRO A 8 -20.16 6.86 -11.62
N ALA A 9 -20.63 7.74 -10.75
CA ALA A 9 -19.79 8.74 -10.10
C ALA A 9 -18.78 8.10 -9.14
N GLU A 10 -19.19 7.08 -8.37
CA GLU A 10 -18.33 6.33 -7.46
C GLU A 10 -17.28 5.52 -8.24
N LEU A 11 -17.67 4.89 -9.34
CA LEU A 11 -16.75 4.15 -10.21
C LEU A 11 -15.70 5.08 -10.84
N LEU A 12 -16.10 6.28 -11.25
CA LEU A 12 -15.16 7.29 -11.73
C LEU A 12 -14.19 7.72 -10.62
N ALA A 13 -14.71 7.99 -9.41
CA ALA A 13 -13.88 8.37 -8.27
C ALA A 13 -12.88 7.25 -7.90
N ILE A 14 -13.34 5.99 -7.83
CA ILE A 14 -12.49 4.81 -7.60
C ILE A 14 -11.38 4.74 -8.66
N THR A 15 -11.74 4.89 -9.93
CA THR A 15 -10.77 4.86 -11.04
C THR A 15 -9.73 5.97 -10.88
N LEU A 16 -10.14 7.21 -10.61
CA LEU A 16 -9.22 8.35 -10.43
C LEU A 16 -8.30 8.15 -9.22
N ILE A 17 -8.82 7.67 -8.11
CA ILE A 17 -8.02 7.33 -6.92
C ILE A 17 -6.94 6.31 -7.28
N MET A 18 -7.30 5.25 -8.01
CA MET A 18 -6.35 4.22 -8.39
C MET A 18 -5.32 4.70 -9.41
N VAL A 19 -5.71 5.60 -10.33
CA VAL A 19 -4.75 6.26 -11.25
C VAL A 19 -3.70 7.01 -10.44
N VAL A 20 -4.13 7.90 -9.55
CA VAL A 20 -3.22 8.73 -8.74
C VAL A 20 -2.33 7.85 -7.85
N ALA A 21 -2.91 6.89 -7.13
CA ALA A 21 -2.18 5.99 -6.25
C ALA A 21 -1.15 5.14 -7.01
N THR A 22 -1.50 4.64 -8.21
CA THR A 22 -0.60 3.84 -9.06
C THR A 22 0.54 4.69 -9.61
N VAL A 23 0.26 5.91 -10.09
CA VAL A 23 1.29 6.84 -10.58
C VAL A 23 2.29 7.16 -9.45
N ILE A 24 1.81 7.50 -8.26
CA ILE A 24 2.66 7.79 -7.10
C ILE A 24 3.53 6.57 -6.74
N GLN A 25 2.93 5.38 -6.71
CA GLN A 25 3.67 4.14 -6.41
C GLN A 25 4.79 3.88 -7.41
N MET A 26 4.52 4.02 -8.70
CA MET A 26 5.51 3.82 -9.75
C MET A 26 6.65 4.84 -9.68
N ALA A 27 6.34 6.08 -9.34
CA ALA A 27 7.32 7.17 -9.26
C ALA A 27 8.18 7.13 -8.00
N VAL A 28 7.55 6.97 -6.84
CA VAL A 28 8.21 7.04 -5.52
C VAL A 28 8.73 5.67 -5.09
N GLY A 29 8.07 4.59 -5.49
CA GLY A 29 8.38 3.21 -5.09
C GLY A 29 7.69 2.76 -3.80
N VAL A 30 7.05 3.70 -3.10
CA VAL A 30 6.27 3.48 -1.87
C VAL A 30 5.07 4.43 -1.87
N GLY A 31 3.97 4.06 -1.18
CA GLY A 31 2.89 5.00 -0.88
C GLY A 31 1.55 4.69 -1.53
N LEU A 32 1.42 3.64 -2.36
CA LEU A 32 0.12 3.22 -2.92
C LEU A 32 -0.97 3.17 -1.85
N SER A 33 -0.71 2.43 -0.77
CA SER A 33 -1.69 2.22 0.31
C SER A 33 -1.98 3.50 1.11
N LEU A 34 -1.02 4.42 1.23
CA LEU A 34 -1.23 5.71 1.91
C LEU A 34 -2.25 6.61 1.19
N VAL A 35 -2.36 6.47 -0.12
CA VAL A 35 -3.34 7.20 -0.94
C VAL A 35 -4.63 6.39 -1.09
N MET A 36 -4.49 5.11 -1.48
CA MET A 36 -5.60 4.25 -1.83
C MET A 36 -6.52 3.95 -0.64
N ILE A 37 -5.95 3.51 0.50
CA ILE A 37 -6.73 3.03 1.65
C ILE A 37 -7.67 4.10 2.20
N PRO A 38 -7.21 5.33 2.55
CA PRO A 38 -8.11 6.33 3.11
C PRO A 38 -9.20 6.75 2.11
N LEU A 39 -8.84 6.97 0.86
CA LEU A 39 -9.78 7.46 -0.14
C LEU A 39 -10.83 6.41 -0.51
N LEU A 40 -10.44 5.13 -0.66
CA LEU A 40 -11.39 4.05 -0.90
C LEU A 40 -12.29 3.80 0.31
N ALA A 41 -11.74 3.86 1.55
CA ALA A 41 -12.53 3.70 2.77
C ALA A 41 -13.59 4.80 2.94
N ILE A 42 -13.31 6.03 2.48
CA ILE A 42 -14.26 7.14 2.47
C ILE A 42 -15.42 6.87 1.48
N ILE A 43 -15.15 6.26 0.31
CA ILE A 43 -16.18 5.88 -0.65
C ILE A 43 -16.99 4.72 -0.10
N SER A 44 -16.34 3.64 0.29
CA SER A 44 -16.98 2.48 0.89
C SER A 44 -16.00 1.64 1.69
N PRO A 45 -16.31 1.34 2.97
CA PRO A 45 -15.51 0.40 3.77
C PRO A 45 -15.37 -0.99 3.14
N SER A 46 -16.30 -1.38 2.25
CA SER A 46 -16.26 -2.68 1.57
C SER A 46 -15.12 -2.82 0.54
N LEU A 47 -14.44 -1.72 0.20
CA LEU A 47 -13.28 -1.70 -0.69
C LEU A 47 -11.96 -1.94 0.05
N VAL A 48 -11.97 -1.94 1.38
CA VAL A 48 -10.78 -2.10 2.24
C VAL A 48 -11.05 -3.10 3.38
N PRO A 49 -10.06 -3.86 3.85
CA PRO A 49 -8.73 -4.00 3.25
C PRO A 49 -8.67 -4.95 2.04
N GLY A 50 -9.56 -5.95 1.93
CA GLY A 50 -9.48 -7.07 0.98
C GLY A 50 -9.28 -6.65 -0.48
N PRO A 51 -10.26 -5.94 -1.13
CA PRO A 51 -10.14 -5.54 -2.53
C PRO A 51 -8.90 -4.67 -2.79
N ALA A 52 -8.58 -3.76 -1.87
CA ALA A 52 -7.41 -2.90 -1.95
C ALA A 52 -6.09 -3.69 -1.94
N ILE A 53 -5.98 -4.73 -1.10
CA ILE A 53 -4.82 -5.63 -1.02
C ILE A 53 -4.62 -6.37 -2.35
N ALA A 54 -5.70 -6.92 -2.93
CA ALA A 54 -5.64 -7.59 -4.22
C ALA A 54 -5.23 -6.65 -5.36
N ALA A 55 -5.77 -5.43 -5.39
CA ALA A 55 -5.38 -4.40 -6.35
C ALA A 55 -3.91 -3.99 -6.19
N ALA A 56 -3.45 -3.83 -4.95
CA ALA A 56 -2.05 -3.51 -4.66
C ALA A 56 -1.10 -4.61 -5.19
N PHE A 57 -1.44 -5.88 -5.03
CA PHE A 57 -0.65 -6.98 -5.59
C PHE A 57 -0.48 -6.83 -7.11
N VAL A 58 -1.54 -6.47 -7.84
CA VAL A 58 -1.49 -6.24 -9.29
C VAL A 58 -0.57 -5.06 -9.64
N VAL A 59 -0.66 -3.95 -8.90
CA VAL A 59 0.23 -2.79 -9.10
C VAL A 59 1.69 -3.17 -8.91
N MET A 60 2.00 -3.97 -7.86
CA MET A 60 3.39 -4.40 -7.60
C MET A 60 3.91 -5.34 -8.68
N ALA A 61 3.07 -6.24 -9.19
CA ALA A 61 3.42 -7.09 -10.31
C ALA A 61 3.76 -6.28 -11.58
N ALA A 62 3.00 -5.22 -11.84
CA ALA A 62 3.31 -4.29 -12.94
C ALA A 62 4.62 -3.52 -12.70
N MET A 63 4.90 -3.10 -11.46
CA MET A 63 6.09 -2.32 -11.09
C MET A 63 7.41 -3.09 -11.29
N VAL A 64 7.42 -4.41 -11.06
CA VAL A 64 8.63 -5.25 -11.21
C VAL A 64 8.96 -5.51 -12.68
N ARG A 65 7.99 -5.44 -13.60
CA ARG A 65 8.23 -5.62 -15.03
C ARG A 65 9.22 -4.58 -15.55
N GLY A 66 10.32 -5.04 -16.10
CA GLY A 66 11.35 -4.18 -16.71
C GLY A 66 12.53 -3.78 -15.82
N ASN A 67 12.50 -4.10 -14.51
CA ASN A 67 13.58 -3.75 -13.57
C ASN A 67 14.22 -4.95 -12.84
N SER A 68 13.94 -6.18 -13.26
CA SER A 68 14.32 -7.41 -12.54
C SER A 68 15.83 -7.61 -12.30
N HIS A 69 16.70 -7.01 -13.13
CA HIS A 69 18.15 -7.13 -13.03
C HIS A 69 18.78 -6.44 -11.80
N HIS A 70 18.03 -5.56 -11.13
CA HIS A 70 18.50 -4.79 -9.97
C HIS A 70 17.99 -5.34 -8.62
N ILE A 71 17.37 -6.51 -8.62
CA ILE A 71 16.78 -7.12 -7.42
C ILE A 71 17.88 -7.70 -6.52
N ASP A 72 17.89 -7.28 -5.25
CA ASP A 72 18.70 -7.90 -4.20
C ASP A 72 17.87 -8.97 -3.47
N ARG A 73 18.16 -10.24 -3.77
CA ARG A 73 17.42 -11.39 -3.20
C ARG A 73 17.71 -11.61 -1.71
N GLY A 74 18.90 -11.23 -1.24
CA GLY A 74 19.25 -11.32 0.18
C GLY A 74 18.39 -10.38 1.03
N GLU A 75 18.23 -9.14 0.58
CA GLU A 75 17.37 -8.15 1.22
C GLU A 75 15.89 -8.61 1.26
N ILE A 76 15.42 -9.28 0.20
CA ILE A 76 14.05 -9.86 0.17
C ILE A 76 13.89 -10.95 1.24
N GLY A 77 14.89 -11.83 1.43
CA GLY A 77 14.83 -12.89 2.44
C GLY A 77 14.67 -12.33 3.86
N TRP A 78 15.47 -11.35 4.24
CA TRP A 78 15.37 -10.68 5.54
C TRP A 78 14.03 -9.94 5.69
N GLY A 79 13.58 -9.29 4.65
CA GLY A 79 12.29 -8.61 4.62
C GLY A 79 11.12 -9.58 4.75
N ALA A 80 11.13 -10.69 4.04
CA ALA A 80 10.08 -11.71 4.08
C ALA A 80 9.93 -12.33 5.47
N ALA A 81 11.04 -12.61 6.16
CA ALA A 81 11.01 -13.12 7.54
C ALA A 81 10.31 -12.13 8.50
N GLY A 82 10.66 -10.84 8.41
CA GLY A 82 9.99 -9.80 9.22
C GLY A 82 8.51 -9.63 8.86
N LEU A 83 8.21 -9.60 7.55
CA LEU A 83 6.82 -9.50 7.07
C LEU A 83 5.94 -10.65 7.57
N LEU A 84 6.45 -11.88 7.53
CA LEU A 84 5.70 -13.06 7.98
C LEU A 84 5.23 -12.89 9.42
N VAL A 85 6.17 -12.55 10.32
CA VAL A 85 5.87 -12.35 11.75
C VAL A 85 4.93 -11.16 11.94
N GLY A 86 5.26 -10.00 11.36
CA GLY A 86 4.48 -8.79 11.53
C GLY A 86 3.07 -8.92 10.98
N THR A 87 2.91 -9.47 9.76
CA THR A 87 1.61 -9.65 9.12
C THR A 87 0.73 -10.63 9.90
N ALA A 88 1.30 -11.73 10.42
CA ALA A 88 0.55 -12.67 11.25
C ALA A 88 0.00 -11.99 12.50
N ILE A 89 0.83 -11.25 13.23
CA ILE A 89 0.40 -10.50 14.43
C ILE A 89 -0.65 -9.45 14.05
N GLY A 90 -0.45 -8.71 12.95
CA GLY A 90 -1.39 -7.68 12.51
C GLY A 90 -2.76 -8.21 12.11
N VAL A 91 -2.82 -9.33 11.35
CA VAL A 91 -4.07 -9.98 10.97
C VAL A 91 -4.79 -10.53 12.19
N LEU A 92 -4.07 -11.16 13.13
CA LEU A 92 -4.65 -11.63 14.40
C LEU A 92 -5.19 -10.46 15.23
N ALA A 93 -4.44 -9.37 15.36
CA ALA A 93 -4.90 -8.18 16.08
C ALA A 93 -6.18 -7.59 15.44
N LEU A 94 -6.26 -7.57 14.09
CA LEU A 94 -7.45 -7.12 13.37
C LEU A 94 -8.68 -7.98 13.69
N THR A 95 -8.51 -9.28 13.98
CA THR A 95 -9.66 -10.14 14.34
C THR A 95 -10.32 -9.76 15.66
N ALA A 96 -9.58 -9.12 16.56
CA ALA A 96 -10.06 -8.69 17.86
C ALA A 96 -10.69 -7.28 17.86
N ILE A 97 -10.67 -6.57 16.71
CA ILE A 97 -11.18 -5.19 16.62
C ILE A 97 -12.60 -5.20 16.03
N ASP A 98 -13.51 -4.50 16.69
CA ASP A 98 -14.86 -4.29 16.19
C ASP A 98 -14.81 -3.49 14.87
N PRO A 99 -15.53 -3.93 13.82
CA PRO A 99 -15.58 -3.25 12.53
C PRO A 99 -15.92 -1.75 12.58
N THR A 100 -16.68 -1.32 13.59
CA THR A 100 -17.05 0.09 13.79
C THR A 100 -15.86 0.99 14.09
N HIS A 101 -14.77 0.45 14.64
CA HIS A 101 -13.55 1.20 14.96
C HIS A 101 -12.51 1.21 13.81
N LEU A 102 -12.75 0.43 12.74
CA LEU A 102 -11.78 0.31 11.64
C LEU A 102 -11.44 1.65 10.95
N PRO A 103 -12.39 2.57 10.69
CA PRO A 103 -12.05 3.84 10.08
C PRO A 103 -11.07 4.66 10.94
N ARG A 104 -11.32 4.74 12.25
CA ARG A 104 -10.42 5.42 13.20
C ARG A 104 -9.05 4.76 13.27
N LEU A 105 -9.02 3.43 13.33
CA LEU A 105 -7.78 2.66 13.31
C LEU A 105 -6.96 2.97 12.04
N PHE A 106 -7.59 2.93 10.87
CA PHE A 106 -6.91 3.22 9.61
C PHE A 106 -6.39 4.66 9.58
N GLY A 107 -7.20 5.63 10.02
CA GLY A 107 -6.78 7.02 10.14
C GLY A 107 -5.55 7.18 11.04
N ALA A 108 -5.56 6.56 12.22
CA ALA A 108 -4.43 6.59 13.15
C ALA A 108 -3.16 5.94 12.57
N LEU A 109 -3.29 4.76 11.93
CA LEU A 109 -2.17 4.06 11.29
C LEU A 109 -1.60 4.86 10.12
N ILE A 110 -2.44 5.56 9.35
CA ILE A 110 -1.98 6.44 8.26
C ILE A 110 -1.18 7.62 8.83
N LEU A 111 -1.69 8.29 9.87
CA LEU A 111 -0.96 9.40 10.50
C LEU A 111 0.37 8.93 11.10
N LEU A 112 0.38 7.76 11.75
CA LEU A 112 1.62 7.14 12.23
C LEU A 112 2.59 6.88 11.07
N ALA A 113 2.11 6.34 9.96
CA ALA A 113 2.88 6.07 8.77
C ALA A 113 3.47 7.34 8.15
N VAL A 114 2.67 8.42 8.07
CA VAL A 114 3.12 9.73 7.61
C VAL A 114 4.17 10.29 8.57
N GLY A 115 3.91 10.27 9.88
CA GLY A 115 4.87 10.71 10.90
C GLY A 115 6.22 10.00 10.78
N LEU A 116 6.21 8.68 10.62
CA LEU A 116 7.42 7.89 10.38
C LEU A 116 8.12 8.27 9.06
N SER A 117 7.36 8.56 8.01
CA SER A 117 7.90 8.96 6.72
C SER A 117 8.61 10.33 6.73
N ILE A 118 8.17 11.26 7.60
CA ILE A 118 8.74 12.60 7.71
C ILE A 118 9.66 12.78 8.93
N SER A 119 9.82 11.75 9.77
CA SER A 119 10.54 11.80 11.04
C SER A 119 12.05 12.13 10.91
N GLY A 120 12.59 12.11 9.70
CA GLY A 120 14.03 12.26 9.48
C GLY A 120 14.87 11.08 9.95
N LEU A 121 14.24 9.94 10.30
CA LEU A 121 14.95 8.72 10.65
C LEU A 121 15.91 8.32 9.53
N ASN A 122 17.16 8.07 9.91
CA ASN A 122 18.17 7.57 9.00
C ASN A 122 18.57 6.16 9.44
N LEU A 123 18.06 5.17 8.73
CA LEU A 123 18.33 3.77 9.00
C LEU A 123 19.26 3.21 7.94
N SER A 124 20.38 2.67 8.35
CA SER A 124 21.32 2.02 7.43
C SER A 124 20.70 0.77 6.81
N LEU A 125 20.99 0.52 5.53
CA LEU A 125 20.57 -0.69 4.82
C LEU A 125 21.40 -1.90 5.32
N ASN A 126 20.80 -2.68 6.21
CA ASN A 126 21.36 -3.91 6.74
C ASN A 126 20.25 -4.90 7.12
N ALA A 127 20.63 -6.17 7.31
CA ALA A 127 19.68 -7.25 7.60
C ALA A 127 18.78 -6.96 8.82
N ARG A 128 19.35 -6.44 9.92
CA ARG A 128 18.62 -6.13 11.14
C ARG A 128 17.54 -5.06 10.90
N ASN A 129 17.91 -3.94 10.28
CA ASN A 129 16.99 -2.84 10.02
C ASN A 129 15.89 -3.25 9.02
N ILE A 130 16.25 -4.02 7.97
CA ILE A 130 15.28 -4.59 7.04
C ILE A 130 14.27 -5.47 7.79
N THR A 131 14.75 -6.42 8.62
CA THR A 131 13.85 -7.33 9.36
C THR A 131 12.96 -6.58 10.33
N VAL A 132 13.51 -5.68 11.17
CA VAL A 132 12.74 -4.92 12.17
C VAL A 132 11.70 -4.02 11.51
N THR A 133 12.08 -3.26 10.48
CA THR A 133 11.14 -2.41 9.76
C THR A 133 10.09 -3.21 9.00
N SER A 134 10.44 -4.42 8.55
CA SER A 134 9.49 -5.34 7.92
C SER A 134 8.49 -5.94 8.91
N VAL A 135 8.90 -6.23 10.17
CA VAL A 135 7.95 -6.64 11.23
C VAL A 135 6.92 -5.54 11.46
N ILE A 136 7.36 -4.30 11.62
CA ILE A 136 6.46 -3.16 11.86
C ILE A 136 5.58 -2.90 10.63
N SER A 137 6.16 -2.92 9.42
CA SER A 137 5.41 -2.76 8.18
C SER A 137 4.41 -3.88 7.96
N GLY A 138 4.78 -5.12 8.28
CA GLY A 138 3.90 -6.28 8.21
C GLY A 138 2.74 -6.17 9.19
N PHE A 139 3.00 -5.75 10.44
CA PHE A 139 1.96 -5.52 11.45
C PHE A 139 0.95 -4.48 10.97
N MET A 140 1.42 -3.31 10.55
CA MET A 140 0.56 -2.26 10.00
C MET A 140 -0.22 -2.74 8.77
N GLY A 141 0.46 -3.46 7.87
CA GLY A 141 -0.15 -4.05 6.67
C GLY A 141 -1.20 -5.09 7.00
N GLY A 142 -0.94 -5.96 7.99
CA GLY A 142 -1.88 -6.98 8.46
C GLY A 142 -3.16 -6.37 9.02
N MET A 143 -3.05 -5.25 9.71
CA MET A 143 -4.19 -4.54 10.28
C MET A 143 -4.99 -3.73 9.25
N SER A 144 -4.32 -3.09 8.28
CA SER A 144 -4.96 -2.05 7.46
C SER A 144 -4.67 -2.14 5.95
N GLY A 145 -3.79 -3.02 5.53
CA GLY A 145 -3.26 -3.02 4.17
C GLY A 145 -2.20 -1.93 3.91
N ILE A 146 -1.82 -1.15 4.92
CA ILE A 146 -0.86 -0.06 4.80
C ILE A 146 0.54 -0.58 5.09
N HIS A 147 1.30 -0.81 4.04
CA HIS A 147 2.73 -1.16 4.12
C HIS A 147 3.58 0.04 3.72
N GLY A 148 4.80 0.10 4.20
CA GLY A 148 5.80 0.81 3.44
C GLY A 148 6.56 1.97 4.03
N PRO A 149 6.04 2.80 4.92
CA PRO A 149 6.77 4.00 5.32
C PRO A 149 8.14 3.71 5.91
N LEU A 150 8.25 2.76 6.83
CA LEU A 150 9.50 2.43 7.50
C LEU A 150 10.52 1.74 6.59
N ILE A 151 10.10 0.79 5.79
CA ILE A 151 11.03 0.14 4.85
C ILE A 151 11.53 1.16 3.81
N GLY A 152 10.68 2.12 3.42
CA GLY A 152 11.08 3.24 2.57
C GLY A 152 12.20 4.08 3.17
N VAL A 153 12.25 4.26 4.50
CA VAL A 153 13.33 4.95 5.20
C VAL A 153 14.65 4.18 5.10
N VAL A 154 14.63 2.86 5.24
CA VAL A 154 15.83 2.01 5.09
C VAL A 154 16.42 2.10 3.68
N TYR A 155 15.57 2.29 2.68
CA TYR A 155 15.98 2.44 1.28
C TYR A 155 16.18 3.89 0.85
N ALA A 156 16.03 4.85 1.75
CA ALA A 156 16.33 6.26 1.48
C ALA A 156 17.81 6.43 1.09
N GLY A 157 18.07 7.16 0.03
CA GLY A 157 19.44 7.34 -0.47
C GLY A 157 20.01 6.22 -1.35
N GLN A 158 19.28 5.09 -1.53
CA GLN A 158 19.69 4.04 -2.45
C GLN A 158 19.38 4.41 -3.91
N ASN A 159 20.09 3.74 -4.84
CA ASN A 159 19.85 3.93 -6.27
C ASN A 159 18.37 3.69 -6.62
N PRO A 160 17.69 4.64 -7.31
CA PRO A 160 16.26 4.53 -7.61
C PRO A 160 15.87 3.27 -8.40
N ALA A 161 16.74 2.75 -9.27
CA ALA A 161 16.47 1.51 -10.01
C ALA A 161 16.48 0.29 -9.07
N LYS A 162 17.48 0.21 -8.14
CA LYS A 162 17.53 -0.82 -7.11
C LYS A 162 16.29 -0.74 -6.21
N VAL A 163 15.92 0.45 -5.75
CA VAL A 163 14.75 0.67 -4.89
C VAL A 163 13.48 0.15 -5.56
N ARG A 164 13.20 0.55 -6.81
CA ARG A 164 12.00 0.09 -7.54
C ARG A 164 11.99 -1.42 -7.75
N ALA A 165 13.13 -2.00 -8.12
CA ALA A 165 13.25 -3.43 -8.38
C ALA A 165 13.09 -4.26 -7.10
N THR A 166 13.89 -3.98 -6.08
CA THR A 166 13.91 -4.75 -4.83
C THR A 166 12.63 -4.55 -4.04
N LEU A 167 12.18 -3.29 -3.84
CA LEU A 167 10.92 -3.04 -3.15
C LEU A 167 9.71 -3.54 -3.95
N GLY A 168 9.75 -3.53 -5.28
CA GLY A 168 8.69 -4.11 -6.10
C GLY A 168 8.48 -5.59 -5.78
N LEU A 169 9.55 -6.40 -5.77
CA LEU A 169 9.45 -7.81 -5.39
C LEU A 169 9.12 -7.99 -3.90
N TYR A 170 9.70 -7.18 -3.03
CA TYR A 170 9.34 -7.16 -1.60
C TYR A 170 7.83 -6.97 -1.39
N TRP A 171 7.21 -6.03 -2.12
CA TRP A 171 5.78 -5.80 -2.04
C TRP A 171 4.94 -6.94 -2.62
N ILE A 172 5.39 -7.59 -3.69
CA ILE A 172 4.72 -8.80 -4.19
C ILE A 172 4.67 -9.86 -3.10
N VAL A 173 5.80 -10.11 -2.42
CA VAL A 173 5.87 -11.05 -1.30
C VAL A 173 4.97 -10.61 -0.15
N ALA A 174 5.02 -9.33 0.23
CA ALA A 174 4.20 -8.77 1.31
C ALA A 174 2.69 -8.94 1.04
N TYR A 175 2.22 -8.55 -0.15
CA TYR A 175 0.80 -8.66 -0.48
C TYR A 175 0.35 -10.10 -0.72
N ALA A 176 1.21 -10.99 -1.23
CA ALA A 176 0.91 -12.41 -1.33
C ALA A 176 0.72 -13.04 0.06
N MET A 177 1.63 -12.76 1.00
CA MET A 177 1.50 -13.20 2.40
C MET A 177 0.24 -12.63 3.05
N LEU A 178 -0.03 -11.35 2.82
CA LEU A 178 -1.20 -10.69 3.39
C LEU A 178 -2.51 -11.31 2.87
N ILE A 179 -2.63 -11.55 1.57
CA ILE A 179 -3.78 -12.24 0.98
C ILE A 179 -3.92 -13.63 1.59
N ALA A 180 -2.85 -14.42 1.64
CA ALA A 180 -2.88 -15.77 2.21
C ALA A 180 -3.36 -15.77 3.67
N MET A 181 -2.88 -14.85 4.49
CA MET A 181 -3.28 -14.74 5.90
C MET A 181 -4.73 -14.26 6.07
N HIS A 182 -5.20 -13.33 5.23
CA HIS A 182 -6.59 -12.88 5.24
C HIS A 182 -7.54 -13.98 4.76
N VAL A 183 -7.14 -14.80 3.79
CA VAL A 183 -7.89 -16.01 3.37
C VAL A 183 -7.96 -17.00 4.54
N ALA A 184 -6.84 -17.30 5.19
CA ALA A 184 -6.80 -18.20 6.35
C ALA A 184 -7.63 -17.71 7.53
N ALA A 185 -7.74 -16.39 7.72
CA ALA A 185 -8.57 -15.76 8.74
C ALA A 185 -10.06 -15.61 8.33
N GLY A 186 -10.46 -16.09 7.14
CA GLY A 186 -11.83 -15.95 6.62
C GLY A 186 -12.24 -14.51 6.27
N ARG A 187 -11.27 -13.61 6.08
CA ARG A 187 -11.48 -12.18 5.82
C ARG A 187 -11.19 -11.76 4.37
N PHE A 188 -10.95 -12.71 3.49
CA PHE A 188 -10.75 -12.48 2.06
C PHE A 188 -11.44 -13.59 1.27
N GLY A 189 -12.27 -13.21 0.31
CA GLY A 189 -13.04 -14.17 -0.50
C GLY A 189 -13.32 -13.68 -1.92
N PHE A 190 -14.16 -14.42 -2.63
CA PHE A 190 -14.53 -14.11 -4.03
C PHE A 190 -15.17 -12.72 -4.19
N ALA A 191 -15.91 -12.26 -3.19
CA ALA A 191 -16.49 -10.92 -3.21
C ALA A 191 -15.42 -9.82 -3.26
N ASP A 192 -14.28 -10.02 -2.56
CA ASP A 192 -13.17 -9.08 -2.58
C ASP A 192 -12.47 -9.05 -3.94
N ILE A 193 -12.32 -10.22 -4.58
CA ILE A 193 -11.79 -10.33 -5.95
C ILE A 193 -12.71 -9.58 -6.93
N GLY A 194 -14.03 -9.77 -6.81
CA GLY A 194 -15.00 -9.06 -7.64
C GLY A 194 -14.91 -7.53 -7.48
N ARG A 195 -14.80 -7.04 -6.24
CA ARG A 195 -14.62 -5.60 -5.97
C ARG A 195 -13.24 -5.10 -6.40
N ALA A 196 -12.19 -5.92 -6.27
CA ALA A 196 -10.86 -5.58 -6.76
C ALA A 196 -10.83 -5.36 -8.28
N ALA A 197 -11.67 -6.06 -9.03
CA ALA A 197 -11.80 -5.85 -10.48
C ALA A 197 -12.23 -4.41 -10.84
N LEU A 198 -12.99 -3.73 -9.97
CA LEU A 198 -13.38 -2.32 -10.15
C LEU A 198 -12.17 -1.37 -10.07
N LEU A 199 -11.10 -1.78 -9.43
CA LEU A 199 -9.88 -1.01 -9.25
C LEU A 199 -8.92 -1.13 -10.46
N VAL A 200 -9.08 -2.19 -11.27
CA VAL A 200 -8.19 -2.51 -12.39
C VAL A 200 -8.12 -1.42 -13.47
N PRO A 201 -9.23 -0.80 -13.90
CA PRO A 201 -9.16 0.28 -14.89
C PRO A 201 -8.20 1.41 -14.47
N GLY A 202 -8.28 1.84 -13.21
CA GLY A 202 -7.38 2.86 -12.67
C GLY A 202 -5.92 2.40 -12.59
N ILE A 203 -5.67 1.12 -12.31
CA ILE A 203 -4.31 0.54 -12.32
C ILE A 203 -3.73 0.59 -13.73
N VAL A 204 -4.49 0.17 -14.74
CA VAL A 204 -4.04 0.15 -16.13
C VAL A 204 -3.72 1.57 -16.62
N ILE A 205 -4.65 2.51 -16.42
CA ILE A 205 -4.46 3.91 -16.79
C ILE A 205 -3.27 4.51 -16.02
N GLY A 206 -3.19 4.29 -14.70
CA GLY A 206 -2.11 4.81 -13.86
C GLY A 206 -0.74 4.26 -14.25
N THR A 207 -0.65 2.98 -14.58
CA THR A 207 0.59 2.36 -15.07
C THR A 207 1.04 2.96 -16.40
N TRP A 208 0.09 3.22 -17.30
CA TRP A 208 0.37 3.86 -18.60
C TRP A 208 0.78 5.34 -18.43
N LEU A 209 0.15 6.08 -17.51
CA LEU A 209 0.45 7.49 -17.25
C LEU A 209 1.73 7.70 -16.44
N ALA A 210 2.18 6.72 -15.65
CA ALA A 210 3.30 6.86 -14.74
C ALA A 210 4.60 7.39 -15.40
N PRO A 211 5.05 6.91 -16.58
CA PRO A 211 6.25 7.45 -17.22
C PRO A 211 6.13 8.94 -17.56
N TYR A 212 4.97 9.38 -18.01
CA TYR A 212 4.72 10.79 -18.37
C TYR A 212 4.70 11.68 -17.11
N ALA A 213 4.07 11.21 -16.04
CA ALA A 213 4.06 11.92 -14.76
C ALA A 213 5.46 12.02 -14.15
N MET A 214 6.27 10.96 -14.23
CA MET A 214 7.67 10.95 -13.78
C MET A 214 8.57 11.89 -14.59
N ALA A 215 8.25 12.14 -15.86
CA ALA A 215 8.96 13.12 -16.70
C ALA A 215 8.54 14.57 -16.37
N ALA A 216 7.28 14.78 -15.92
CA ALA A 216 6.73 16.11 -15.67
C ALA A 216 6.95 16.61 -14.24
N MET A 217 7.05 15.71 -13.25
CA MET A 217 7.18 16.04 -11.83
C MET A 217 8.37 15.31 -11.19
N ASP A 218 9.09 16.03 -10.34
CA ASP A 218 10.15 15.41 -9.55
C ASP A 218 9.57 14.50 -8.43
N ARG A 219 10.40 13.55 -7.98
CA ARG A 219 10.02 12.54 -6.98
C ARG A 219 9.59 13.17 -5.65
N GLU A 220 10.21 14.28 -5.24
CA GLU A 220 9.91 14.91 -3.95
C GLU A 220 8.55 15.59 -3.98
N ARG A 221 8.17 16.27 -5.06
CA ARG A 221 6.83 16.84 -5.23
C ARG A 221 5.75 15.77 -5.20
N MET A 222 5.98 14.63 -5.86
CA MET A 222 5.06 13.49 -5.80
C MET A 222 4.94 12.91 -4.39
N ARG A 223 6.05 12.85 -3.65
CA ARG A 223 6.06 12.42 -2.25
C ARG A 223 5.28 13.39 -1.35
N ILE A 224 5.46 14.68 -1.51
CA ILE A 224 4.71 15.70 -0.77
C ILE A 224 3.21 15.61 -1.07
N ALA A 225 2.82 15.49 -2.34
CA ALA A 225 1.43 15.31 -2.73
C ALA A 225 0.82 14.03 -2.11
N MET A 226 1.55 12.91 -2.14
CA MET A 226 1.16 11.66 -1.48
C MET A 226 0.89 11.86 0.02
N LEU A 227 1.81 12.49 0.74
CA LEU A 227 1.68 12.71 2.17
C LEU A 227 0.51 13.65 2.50
N ALA A 228 0.30 14.70 1.70
CA ALA A 228 -0.83 15.61 1.86
C ALA A 228 -2.18 14.90 1.68
N ILE A 229 -2.30 14.08 0.63
CA ILE A 229 -3.51 13.25 0.38
C ILE A 229 -3.72 12.27 1.54
N ALA A 230 -2.66 11.60 2.00
CA ALA A 230 -2.73 10.64 3.10
C ALA A 230 -3.23 11.31 4.40
N VAL A 231 -2.67 12.48 4.75
CA VAL A 231 -3.11 13.23 5.95
C VAL A 231 -4.57 13.66 5.82
N ALA A 232 -4.96 14.27 4.69
CA ALA A 232 -6.33 14.70 4.48
C ALA A 232 -7.32 13.53 4.60
N GLY A 233 -7.02 12.40 3.96
CA GLY A 233 -7.84 11.19 4.04
C GLY A 233 -7.90 10.60 5.45
N ALA A 234 -6.77 10.57 6.17
CA ALA A 234 -6.71 10.06 7.54
C ALA A 234 -7.54 10.93 8.50
N LEU A 235 -7.48 12.24 8.37
CA LEU A 235 -8.30 13.15 9.19
C LEU A 235 -9.80 12.95 8.95
N VAL A 236 -10.22 12.76 7.70
CA VAL A 236 -11.62 12.45 7.38
C VAL A 236 -12.05 11.13 8.03
N LEU A 237 -11.20 10.08 8.00
CA LEU A 237 -11.50 8.80 8.64
C LEU A 237 -11.59 8.89 10.17
N LEU A 238 -10.77 9.73 10.79
CA LEU A 238 -10.82 9.96 12.24
C LEU A 238 -12.08 10.73 12.68
N ILE A 239 -12.54 11.67 11.85
CA ILE A 239 -13.70 12.50 12.18
C ILE A 239 -15.02 11.76 11.91
N LYS A 240 -15.09 10.99 10.80
CA LYS A 240 -16.31 10.28 10.40
C LYS A 240 -16.49 8.90 11.03
N GLY A 241 -15.41 8.25 11.47
CA GLY A 241 -15.43 6.97 12.17
C GLY A 241 -15.58 7.17 13.67
#